data_d89fe32d170ada51eb64d4456c060fa3
#
_entry.id   d89fe32d170ada51eb64d4456c060fa3
#
_cell.length_a   1.000
_cell.length_b   1.000
_cell.length_c   1.000
_cell.angle_alpha   90.00
_cell.angle_beta   90.00
_cell.angle_gamma   90.00
#
_symmetry.space_group_name_H-M   'P 1'
#
loop_
_entity.id
_entity.type
_entity.pdbx_description
1 polymer ?
#
loop_
_entity_poly.entity_id
_entity_poly.type
_entity_poly.pdbx_seq_one_letter_code
_entity_poly.pdbx_strand_id
1 'polypeptide(L)'
;MKASTYLDNCKLKRNFGRYALDVIKQGCYYGYIIDEPTAVYLQKLPADYCRSRYEVNGIAAVEFNIKFFDACFTDNIYRLRVLKSFPKEFQKAYIAYKNGSLQKDFNGDETGWFLLDPSKTVKFNLSGSDAPLFISVIPAILDLEEAKQLDKAKMQQQLLKLIIQKMPIDKNGDLIFDVAEANALHNNVVNMVGDAIGLDVLTTFADVDVADLADKGNASSIDELERVERSLYNEAGVSQKQFNTDGQTALDKSIANDEATMNDLLSQFADYAERLLAPFNKNAKRLKYCVDMLPTTIYNYKDLSKIYKEQTQLGFSKLLPQVALGHSQSDILATAVFENQIMDLNDLFVPPQMSSTMSGNKASTNDNDEKQKTGLPSSDNQGGRPPKPDDEKSEKTLRNIESSG
;
A
#
# COMPACT_ATOMS: atom_id res chain seq x y z
N MET A 1 -2.13 22.76 -19.62
CA MET A 1 -0.91 23.22 -18.96
C MET A 1 -1.14 23.90 -17.62
N LYS A 2 -1.84 25.04 -17.49
CA LYS A 2 -2.00 25.76 -16.20
C LYS A 2 -2.56 24.90 -15.06
N ALA A 3 -3.59 24.11 -15.30
CA ALA A 3 -4.19 23.23 -14.29
C ALA A 3 -3.25 22.09 -13.86
N SER A 4 -2.55 21.47 -14.80
CA SER A 4 -1.56 20.43 -14.53
C SER A 4 -0.39 20.97 -13.69
N THR A 5 0.19 22.11 -14.10
CA THR A 5 1.27 22.78 -13.35
C THR A 5 0.82 23.16 -11.93
N TYR A 6 -0.44 23.57 -11.76
CA TYR A 6 -0.98 23.87 -10.45
C TYR A 6 -1.03 22.63 -9.54
N LEU A 7 -1.53 21.50 -10.06
CA LEU A 7 -1.55 20.24 -9.31
C LEU A 7 -0.13 19.74 -8.97
N ASP A 8 0.83 19.90 -9.90
CA ASP A 8 2.23 19.54 -9.67
C ASP A 8 2.85 20.39 -8.55
N ASN A 9 2.54 21.69 -8.49
CA ASN A 9 2.96 22.57 -7.41
C ASN A 9 2.39 22.14 -6.05
N CYS A 10 1.20 21.55 -6.01
CA CYS A 10 0.60 20.99 -4.78
C CYS A 10 1.29 19.71 -4.31
N LYS A 11 2.21 19.11 -5.11
CA LYS A 11 2.98 17.89 -4.79
C LYS A 11 2.10 16.72 -4.32
N LEU A 12 0.95 16.55 -4.96
CA LEU A 12 -0.08 15.60 -4.52
C LEU A 12 0.45 14.18 -4.40
N LYS A 13 1.20 13.69 -5.40
CA LYS A 13 1.79 12.34 -5.41
C LYS A 13 2.57 12.03 -4.13
N ARG A 14 3.39 12.98 -3.66
CA ARG A 14 4.18 12.82 -2.43
C ARG A 14 3.29 12.88 -1.18
N ASN A 15 2.33 13.78 -1.18
CA ASN A 15 1.49 14.04 -0.01
C ASN A 15 0.47 12.91 0.20
N PHE A 16 -0.10 12.36 -0.86
CA PHE A 16 -1.05 11.24 -0.76
C PHE A 16 -0.44 10.00 -0.09
N GLY A 17 0.82 9.67 -0.38
CA GLY A 17 1.50 8.60 0.34
C GLY A 17 1.61 8.83 1.85
N ARG A 18 1.77 10.08 2.28
CA ARG A 18 1.80 10.43 3.71
C ARG A 18 0.40 10.38 4.33
N TYR A 19 -0.62 10.87 3.62
CA TYR A 19 -2.00 10.80 4.09
C TYR A 19 -2.48 9.36 4.21
N ALA A 20 -2.18 8.52 3.21
CA ALA A 20 -2.47 7.08 3.25
C ALA A 20 -1.83 6.39 4.45
N LEU A 21 -0.56 6.69 4.75
CA LEU A 21 0.13 6.14 5.92
C LEU A 21 -0.55 6.55 7.23
N ASP A 22 -1.00 7.81 7.34
CA ASP A 22 -1.71 8.28 8.52
C ASP A 22 -3.09 7.60 8.64
N VAL A 23 -3.81 7.41 7.53
CA VAL A 23 -5.10 6.67 7.49
C VAL A 23 -4.91 5.22 7.95
N ILE A 24 -3.90 4.52 7.45
CA ILE A 24 -3.61 3.13 7.86
C ILE A 24 -3.30 3.05 9.36
N LYS A 25 -2.52 4.01 9.90
CA LYS A 25 -2.10 4.01 11.31
C LYS A 25 -3.19 4.44 12.28
N GLN A 26 -3.99 5.45 11.92
CA GLN A 26 -4.93 6.12 12.83
C GLN A 26 -6.40 5.85 12.48
N GLY A 27 -6.66 5.16 11.35
CA GLY A 27 -7.99 4.91 10.82
C GLY A 27 -8.54 6.05 9.96
N CYS A 28 -8.16 7.28 10.24
CA CYS A 28 -8.61 8.46 9.50
C CYS A 28 -7.53 9.54 9.45
N TYR A 29 -7.65 10.41 8.47
CA TYR A 29 -6.85 11.61 8.33
C TYR A 29 -7.77 12.82 8.24
N TYR A 30 -7.54 13.82 9.07
CA TYR A 30 -8.23 15.12 9.01
C TYR A 30 -7.27 16.19 8.54
N GLY A 31 -7.70 16.97 7.56
CA GLY A 31 -6.92 18.06 7.00
C GLY A 31 -7.72 19.34 6.86
N TYR A 32 -7.01 20.47 6.94
CA TYR A 32 -7.56 21.79 6.65
C TYR A 32 -6.84 22.41 5.46
N ILE A 33 -7.62 22.83 4.46
CA ILE A 33 -7.12 23.39 3.21
C ILE A 33 -6.69 24.84 3.45
N ILE A 34 -5.42 25.13 3.15
CA ILE A 34 -4.88 26.49 3.13
C ILE A 34 -4.60 26.85 1.68
N ASP A 35 -5.40 27.77 1.15
CA ASP A 35 -5.27 28.26 -0.21
C ASP A 35 -4.22 29.36 -0.29
N GLU A 36 -3.21 29.16 -1.11
CA GLU A 36 -2.25 30.17 -1.55
C GLU A 36 -2.35 30.36 -3.07
N PRO A 37 -1.92 31.52 -3.61
CA PRO A 37 -2.10 31.83 -5.03
C PRO A 37 -1.45 30.83 -6.00
N THR A 38 -0.38 30.15 -5.58
CA THR A 38 0.43 29.27 -6.42
C THR A 38 0.24 27.80 -6.13
N ALA A 39 -0.23 27.45 -4.93
CA ALA A 39 -0.39 26.07 -4.49
C ALA A 39 -1.40 26.01 -3.33
N VAL A 40 -1.89 24.82 -3.06
CA VAL A 40 -2.72 24.51 -1.89
C VAL A 40 -1.95 23.62 -0.95
N TYR A 41 -2.02 23.93 0.32
CA TYR A 41 -1.44 23.12 1.39
C TYR A 41 -2.55 22.52 2.23
N LEU A 42 -2.41 21.26 2.56
CA LEU A 42 -3.29 20.57 3.48
C LEU A 42 -2.61 20.49 4.85
N GLN A 43 -3.08 21.27 5.80
CA GLN A 43 -2.60 21.22 7.16
C GLN A 43 -3.22 20.03 7.88
N LYS A 44 -2.40 19.11 8.38
CA LYS A 44 -2.87 17.99 9.19
C LYS A 44 -3.46 18.51 10.51
N LEU A 45 -4.62 17.97 10.85
CA LEU A 45 -5.25 18.15 12.15
C LEU A 45 -5.05 16.88 12.98
N PRO A 46 -4.84 16.99 14.30
CA PRO A 46 -4.71 15.82 15.17
C PRO A 46 -6.03 15.07 15.25
N ALA A 47 -6.01 13.78 14.91
CA ALA A 47 -7.22 12.94 14.84
C ALA A 47 -7.95 12.87 16.19
N ASP A 48 -7.21 12.81 17.31
CA ASP A 48 -7.77 12.75 18.66
C ASP A 48 -8.61 13.99 19.04
N TYR A 49 -8.40 15.09 18.34
CA TYR A 49 -9.13 16.35 18.55
C TYR A 49 -10.07 16.69 17.39
N CYS A 50 -10.30 15.73 16.49
CA CYS A 50 -11.21 15.87 15.36
C CYS A 50 -12.31 14.82 15.45
N ARG A 51 -13.50 15.16 14.96
CA ARG A 51 -14.60 14.20 14.75
C ARG A 51 -15.47 14.65 13.60
N SER A 52 -16.16 13.72 12.98
CA SER A 52 -17.13 13.97 11.92
C SER A 52 -18.35 13.11 12.18
N ARG A 53 -19.50 13.74 12.39
CA ARG A 53 -20.75 13.06 12.73
C ARG A 53 -21.71 12.97 11.54
N TYR A 54 -21.54 13.83 10.55
CA TYR A 54 -22.41 13.93 9.38
C TYR A 54 -21.65 14.49 8.20
N GLU A 55 -22.28 14.42 7.04
CA GLU A 55 -21.77 14.97 5.80
C GLU A 55 -22.66 16.10 5.29
N VAL A 56 -22.04 17.09 4.67
CA VAL A 56 -22.71 18.20 3.99
C VAL A 56 -22.30 18.16 2.53
N ASN A 57 -23.26 17.91 1.65
CA ASN A 57 -23.03 17.79 0.19
C ASN A 57 -21.94 16.76 -0.17
N GLY A 58 -21.89 15.62 0.52
CA GLY A 58 -20.89 14.59 0.31
C GLY A 58 -19.50 14.92 0.87
N ILE A 59 -19.39 15.99 1.67
CA ILE A 59 -18.15 16.38 2.34
C ILE A 59 -18.34 16.16 3.84
N ALA A 60 -17.40 15.51 4.48
CA ALA A 60 -17.42 15.28 5.92
C ALA A 60 -17.40 16.60 6.68
N ALA A 61 -18.40 16.84 7.51
CA ALA A 61 -18.46 17.97 8.43
C ALA A 61 -17.53 17.71 9.61
N VAL A 62 -16.37 18.37 9.62
CA VAL A 62 -15.33 18.15 10.62
C VAL A 62 -15.49 19.14 11.76
N GLU A 63 -15.63 18.63 12.97
CA GLU A 63 -15.57 19.39 14.21
C GLU A 63 -14.18 19.23 14.82
N PHE A 64 -13.62 20.33 15.30
CA PHE A 64 -12.32 20.38 15.96
C PHE A 64 -12.45 20.81 17.42
N ASN A 65 -11.74 20.14 18.31
CA ASN A 65 -11.71 20.51 19.72
C ASN A 65 -10.58 21.48 20.00
N ILE A 66 -10.94 22.74 20.30
CA ILE A 66 -10.00 23.84 20.51
C ILE A 66 -9.13 23.66 21.77
N LYS A 67 -9.53 22.76 22.70
CA LYS A 67 -8.75 22.40 23.89
C LYS A 67 -7.37 21.81 23.52
N PHE A 68 -7.20 21.35 22.28
CA PHE A 68 -5.92 20.91 21.73
C PHE A 68 -4.78 21.88 22.06
N PHE A 69 -5.01 23.18 21.89
CA PHE A 69 -3.96 24.17 22.13
C PHE A 69 -3.56 24.28 23.60
N ASP A 70 -4.51 24.09 24.52
CA ASP A 70 -4.23 24.11 25.95
C ASP A 70 -3.60 22.81 26.46
N ALA A 71 -4.05 21.67 25.92
CA ALA A 71 -3.59 20.34 26.30
C ALA A 71 -2.15 20.03 25.79
N CYS A 72 -1.89 20.39 24.55
CA CYS A 72 -0.59 20.06 23.92
C CYS A 72 0.49 21.13 24.16
N PHE A 73 0.10 22.38 24.45
CA PHE A 73 1.03 23.51 24.59
C PHE A 73 0.82 24.22 25.92
N THR A 74 1.54 23.80 26.94
CA THR A 74 1.44 24.34 28.32
C THR A 74 1.99 25.74 28.43
N ASP A 75 3.09 26.06 27.70
CA ASP A 75 3.67 27.40 27.67
C ASP A 75 2.79 28.38 26.85
N ASN A 76 2.42 29.48 27.49
CA ASN A 76 1.56 30.50 26.91
C ASN A 76 2.15 31.18 25.65
N ILE A 77 3.46 31.46 25.69
CA ILE A 77 4.12 32.16 24.56
C ILE A 77 4.19 31.24 23.36
N TYR A 78 4.58 29.99 23.59
CA TYR A 78 4.68 28.98 22.54
C TYR A 78 3.28 28.66 21.97
N ARG A 79 2.28 28.47 22.82
CA ARG A 79 0.90 28.24 22.41
C ARG A 79 0.35 29.34 21.52
N LEU A 80 0.56 30.62 21.87
CA LEU A 80 0.12 31.75 21.05
C LEU A 80 0.86 31.81 19.71
N ARG A 81 2.14 31.39 19.67
CA ARG A 81 2.91 31.30 18.42
C ARG A 81 2.36 30.21 17.52
N VAL A 82 2.06 29.04 18.07
CA VAL A 82 1.45 27.93 17.34
C VAL A 82 0.05 28.32 16.84
N LEU A 83 -0.78 28.91 17.70
CA LEU A 83 -2.13 29.38 17.33
C LEU A 83 -2.08 30.38 16.16
N LYS A 84 -1.09 31.27 16.12
CA LYS A 84 -0.91 32.22 15.00
C LYS A 84 -0.55 31.53 13.69
N SER A 85 0.05 30.34 13.71
CA SER A 85 0.32 29.58 12.50
C SER A 85 -0.92 28.84 11.95
N PHE A 86 -1.98 28.72 12.76
CA PHE A 86 -3.25 28.16 12.33
C PHE A 86 -4.12 29.22 11.63
N PRO A 87 -5.04 28.78 10.75
CA PRO A 87 -5.97 29.67 10.09
C PRO A 87 -6.77 30.55 11.06
N LYS A 88 -7.24 31.71 10.57
CA LYS A 88 -7.96 32.70 11.39
C LYS A 88 -9.22 32.13 12.07
N GLU A 89 -9.83 31.12 11.49
CA GLU A 89 -10.99 30.43 12.03
C GLU A 89 -10.67 29.81 13.40
N PHE A 90 -9.55 29.11 13.51
CA PHE A 90 -9.07 28.53 14.78
C PHE A 90 -8.73 29.60 15.82
N GLN A 91 -8.12 30.71 15.37
CA GLN A 91 -7.80 31.83 16.26
C GLN A 91 -9.06 32.46 16.86
N LYS A 92 -10.09 32.69 16.03
CA LYS A 92 -11.38 33.22 16.48
C LYS A 92 -12.08 32.27 17.45
N ALA A 93 -12.09 30.95 17.13
CA ALA A 93 -12.68 29.94 17.98
C ALA A 93 -11.97 29.85 19.34
N TYR A 94 -10.63 29.95 19.36
CA TYR A 94 -9.86 29.94 20.61
C TYR A 94 -10.16 31.16 21.49
N ILE A 95 -10.27 32.34 20.91
CA ILE A 95 -10.68 33.57 21.64
C ILE A 95 -12.10 33.41 22.20
N ALA A 96 -13.03 32.92 21.39
CA ALA A 96 -14.40 32.66 21.82
C ALA A 96 -14.48 31.62 22.95
N TYR A 97 -13.65 30.57 22.87
CA TYR A 97 -13.55 29.58 23.93
C TYR A 97 -13.04 30.18 25.26
N LYS A 98 -11.97 30.98 25.22
CA LYS A 98 -11.42 31.65 26.41
C LYS A 98 -12.40 32.65 27.02
N ASN A 99 -13.22 33.28 26.23
CA ASN A 99 -14.24 34.23 26.68
C ASN A 99 -15.55 33.54 27.11
N GLY A 100 -15.63 32.18 27.04
CA GLY A 100 -16.84 31.44 27.36
C GLY A 100 -18.01 31.65 26.37
N SER A 101 -17.75 32.26 25.20
CA SER A 101 -18.76 32.56 24.17
C SER A 101 -18.81 31.48 23.07
N LEU A 102 -17.97 30.48 23.11
CA LEU A 102 -18.05 29.36 22.17
C LEU A 102 -19.34 28.56 22.41
N GLN A 103 -20.08 28.32 21.34
CA GLN A 103 -21.31 27.57 21.38
C GLN A 103 -21.05 26.16 21.92
N LYS A 104 -21.85 25.70 22.89
CA LYS A 104 -21.75 24.34 23.40
C LYS A 104 -22.17 23.34 22.32
N ASP A 105 -21.65 22.14 22.40
CA ASP A 105 -22.08 21.06 21.54
C ASP A 105 -23.59 20.80 21.62
N PHE A 106 -24.14 20.14 20.59
CA PHE A 106 -25.56 19.85 20.46
C PHE A 106 -26.15 19.13 21.70
N ASN A 107 -25.34 18.30 22.35
CA ASN A 107 -25.73 17.60 23.58
C ASN A 107 -25.47 18.39 24.86
N GLY A 108 -24.88 19.58 24.78
CA GLY A 108 -24.65 20.46 25.94
C GLY A 108 -23.52 20.03 26.89
N ASP A 109 -22.94 18.86 26.68
CA ASP A 109 -22.03 18.23 27.65
C ASP A 109 -20.55 18.51 27.38
N GLU A 110 -20.17 18.79 26.12
CA GLU A 110 -18.79 19.01 25.74
C GLU A 110 -18.49 20.43 25.32
N THR A 111 -17.60 21.08 26.05
CA THR A 111 -17.09 22.40 25.71
C THR A 111 -15.84 22.31 24.81
N GLY A 112 -15.74 23.22 23.86
CA GLY A 112 -14.51 23.36 23.07
C GLY A 112 -14.58 22.79 21.65
N TRP A 113 -15.64 22.11 21.29
CA TRP A 113 -15.88 21.67 19.92
C TRP A 113 -16.46 22.78 19.08
N PHE A 114 -15.96 22.97 17.86
CA PHE A 114 -16.53 23.88 16.88
C PHE A 114 -16.44 23.27 15.49
N LEU A 115 -17.45 23.58 14.68
CA LEU A 115 -17.52 23.11 13.30
C LEU A 115 -16.59 23.95 12.43
N LEU A 116 -15.73 23.30 11.68
CA LEU A 116 -14.90 23.91 10.66
C LEU A 116 -15.70 24.10 9.37
N ASP A 117 -15.28 25.07 8.55
CA ASP A 117 -15.88 25.27 7.22
C ASP A 117 -15.73 24.01 6.35
N PRO A 118 -16.84 23.31 5.99
CA PRO A 118 -16.76 22.08 5.20
C PRO A 118 -16.09 22.27 3.84
N SER A 119 -16.13 23.50 3.29
CA SER A 119 -15.44 23.79 2.02
C SER A 119 -13.91 23.70 2.13
N LYS A 120 -13.37 23.83 3.35
CA LYS A 120 -11.94 23.85 3.66
C LYS A 120 -11.45 22.61 4.40
N THR A 121 -12.35 21.72 4.75
CA THR A 121 -11.97 20.46 5.44
C THR A 121 -11.91 19.29 4.49
N VAL A 122 -11.06 18.35 4.84
CA VAL A 122 -10.90 17.06 4.16
C VAL A 122 -10.79 15.97 5.21
N LYS A 123 -11.48 14.87 4.98
CA LYS A 123 -11.37 13.66 5.74
C LYS A 123 -11.08 12.52 4.78
N PHE A 124 -10.09 11.71 5.10
CA PHE A 124 -9.81 10.44 4.40
C PHE A 124 -9.93 9.31 5.40
N ASN A 125 -10.59 8.23 5.03
CA ASN A 125 -10.70 7.02 5.81
C ASN A 125 -10.76 5.78 4.90
N LEU A 126 -10.62 4.59 5.48
CA LEU A 126 -10.77 3.34 4.74
C LEU A 126 -12.15 2.75 5.00
N SER A 127 -12.83 2.36 3.93
CA SER A 127 -14.12 1.65 3.99
C SER A 127 -15.17 2.34 4.85
N GLY A 128 -15.16 3.67 4.92
CA GLY A 128 -16.11 4.46 5.72
C GLY A 128 -15.95 4.33 7.25
N SER A 129 -14.93 3.62 7.72
CA SER A 129 -14.62 3.45 9.14
C SER A 129 -13.51 4.39 9.59
N ASP A 130 -13.63 4.94 10.79
CA ASP A 130 -12.57 5.74 11.43
C ASP A 130 -11.62 4.88 12.28
N ALA A 131 -11.79 3.55 12.26
CA ALA A 131 -10.92 2.62 12.97
C ALA A 131 -9.64 2.32 12.16
N PRO A 132 -8.49 2.19 12.83
CA PRO A 132 -7.26 1.75 12.18
C PRO A 132 -7.42 0.39 11.48
N LEU A 133 -6.80 0.23 10.31
CA LEU A 133 -6.91 -1.00 9.51
C LEU A 133 -6.50 -2.25 10.29
N PHE A 134 -5.44 -2.14 11.11
CA PHE A 134 -4.86 -3.26 11.84
C PHE A 134 -5.35 -3.42 13.28
N ILE A 135 -6.50 -2.84 13.63
CA ILE A 135 -7.04 -2.96 15.00
C ILE A 135 -7.40 -4.41 15.34
N SER A 136 -7.88 -5.19 14.38
CA SER A 136 -8.21 -6.61 14.49
C SER A 136 -6.98 -7.49 14.78
N VAL A 137 -5.79 -7.02 14.43
CA VAL A 137 -4.54 -7.77 14.59
C VAL A 137 -4.05 -7.79 16.04
N ILE A 138 -4.50 -6.84 16.88
CA ILE A 138 -4.04 -6.72 18.28
C ILE A 138 -4.28 -8.00 19.09
N PRO A 139 -5.46 -8.62 19.11
CA PRO A 139 -5.67 -9.89 19.80
C PRO A 139 -4.74 -11.00 19.28
N ALA A 140 -4.59 -11.12 17.95
CA ALA A 140 -3.75 -12.14 17.34
C ALA A 140 -2.26 -12.00 17.68
N ILE A 141 -1.78 -10.75 17.91
CA ILE A 141 -0.42 -10.50 18.41
C ILE A 141 -0.26 -11.01 19.84
N LEU A 142 -1.25 -10.80 20.69
CA LEU A 142 -1.23 -11.28 22.08
C LEU A 142 -1.24 -12.81 22.12
N ASP A 143 -2.11 -13.44 21.31
CA ASP A 143 -2.18 -14.91 21.20
C ASP A 143 -0.83 -15.48 20.70
N LEU A 144 -0.17 -14.81 19.76
CA LEU A 144 1.15 -15.22 19.27
C LEU A 144 2.23 -15.12 20.36
N GLU A 145 2.18 -14.05 21.17
CA GLU A 145 3.13 -13.88 22.26
C GLU A 145 2.93 -14.96 23.33
N GLU A 146 1.68 -15.25 23.69
CA GLU A 146 1.34 -16.35 24.62
C GLU A 146 1.77 -17.71 24.07
N ALA A 147 1.52 -17.99 22.79
CA ALA A 147 1.94 -19.24 22.15
C ALA A 147 3.47 -19.40 22.17
N LYS A 148 4.22 -18.34 21.91
CA LYS A 148 5.69 -18.33 21.98
C LYS A 148 6.21 -18.56 23.40
N GLN A 149 5.56 -17.99 24.41
CA GLN A 149 5.91 -18.23 25.81
C GLN A 149 5.63 -19.67 26.22
N LEU A 150 4.50 -20.23 25.78
CA LEU A 150 4.13 -21.61 26.02
C LEU A 150 5.11 -22.59 25.36
N ASP A 151 5.49 -22.34 24.11
CA ASP A 151 6.48 -23.15 23.38
C ASP A 151 7.85 -23.12 24.06
N LYS A 152 8.29 -21.93 24.50
CA LYS A 152 9.52 -21.79 25.31
C LYS A 152 9.44 -22.57 26.62
N ALA A 153 8.30 -22.53 27.33
CA ALA A 153 8.10 -23.26 28.54
C ALA A 153 8.11 -24.79 28.29
N LYS A 154 7.45 -25.25 27.22
CA LYS A 154 7.50 -26.66 26.78
C LYS A 154 8.93 -27.10 26.44
N MET A 155 9.69 -26.29 25.70
CA MET A 155 11.10 -26.58 25.42
C MET A 155 11.93 -26.67 26.70
N GLN A 156 11.72 -25.80 27.66
CA GLN A 156 12.40 -25.86 28.96
C GLN A 156 12.03 -27.12 29.73
N GLN A 157 10.73 -27.51 29.73
CA GLN A 157 10.31 -28.78 30.35
C GLN A 157 10.91 -30.02 29.68
N GLN A 158 11.07 -30.01 28.36
CA GLN A 158 11.72 -31.10 27.63
C GLN A 158 13.22 -31.25 27.95
N LEU A 159 13.86 -30.16 28.37
CA LEU A 159 15.25 -30.18 28.83
C LEU A 159 15.39 -30.65 30.26
N LEU A 160 14.32 -30.61 31.07
CA LEU A 160 14.30 -31.11 32.44
C LEU A 160 14.28 -32.64 32.42
N LYS A 161 15.39 -33.26 32.79
CA LYS A 161 15.51 -34.71 32.96
C LYS A 161 15.67 -35.03 34.43
N LEU A 162 14.81 -35.90 34.94
CA LEU A 162 14.91 -36.41 36.30
C LEU A 162 15.63 -37.73 36.27
N ILE A 163 16.78 -37.80 36.93
CA ILE A 163 17.51 -39.07 37.18
C ILE A 163 16.99 -39.66 38.46
N ILE A 164 16.29 -40.77 38.36
CA ILE A 164 15.79 -41.50 39.51
C ILE A 164 16.80 -42.57 39.92
N GLN A 165 17.42 -42.36 41.06
CA GLN A 165 18.32 -43.35 41.68
C GLN A 165 17.50 -44.19 42.68
N LYS A 166 17.16 -45.39 42.28
CA LYS A 166 16.45 -46.33 43.16
C LYS A 166 17.42 -47.08 44.03
N MET A 167 17.24 -47.03 45.35
CA MET A 167 18.02 -47.78 46.34
C MET A 167 17.44 -49.16 46.53
N PRO A 168 18.29 -50.24 46.59
CA PRO A 168 17.81 -51.57 46.77
C PRO A 168 17.28 -51.80 48.19
N ILE A 169 16.19 -52.54 48.28
CA ILE A 169 15.53 -52.95 49.54
C ILE A 169 15.67 -54.50 49.63
N ASP A 170 15.91 -55.05 50.82
CA ASP A 170 15.95 -56.50 51.02
C ASP A 170 14.57 -57.17 50.90
N LYS A 171 14.52 -58.48 50.74
CA LYS A 171 13.29 -59.28 50.58
C LYS A 171 12.31 -59.10 51.74
N ASN A 172 12.80 -58.66 52.89
CA ASN A 172 11.99 -58.39 54.09
C ASN A 172 11.48 -56.95 54.19
N GLY A 173 11.81 -56.07 53.20
CA GLY A 173 11.42 -54.66 53.22
C GLY A 173 12.39 -53.76 54.00
N ASP A 174 13.52 -54.33 54.48
CA ASP A 174 14.52 -53.56 55.23
C ASP A 174 15.48 -52.82 54.27
N LEU A 175 15.94 -51.65 54.68
CA LEU A 175 16.91 -50.86 53.95
C LEU A 175 18.28 -51.55 53.92
N ILE A 176 18.84 -51.81 52.76
CA ILE A 176 20.18 -52.41 52.60
C ILE A 176 21.30 -51.43 52.95
N PHE A 177 21.05 -50.13 52.65
CA PHE A 177 21.97 -49.06 52.95
C PHE A 177 21.42 -48.19 54.10
N ASP A 178 22.31 -47.75 54.98
CA ASP A 178 21.96 -46.74 56.00
C ASP A 178 21.69 -45.39 55.32
N VAL A 179 20.91 -44.58 55.99
CA VAL A 179 20.51 -43.24 55.46
C VAL A 179 21.75 -42.36 55.16
N ALA A 180 22.83 -42.51 55.92
CA ALA A 180 24.09 -41.83 55.73
C ALA A 180 24.79 -42.28 54.42
N GLU A 181 24.78 -43.59 54.12
CA GLU A 181 25.32 -44.15 52.88
C GLU A 181 24.48 -43.78 51.70
N ALA A 182 23.14 -43.77 51.80
CA ALA A 182 22.24 -43.30 50.75
C ALA A 182 22.47 -41.83 50.40
N ASN A 183 22.67 -40.97 51.41
CA ASN A 183 23.01 -39.56 51.18
C ASN A 183 24.40 -39.39 50.51
N ALA A 184 25.39 -40.25 50.90
CA ALA A 184 26.71 -40.21 50.24
C ALA A 184 26.63 -40.63 48.77
N LEU A 185 25.84 -41.64 48.43
CA LEU A 185 25.58 -42.08 47.08
C LEU A 185 24.80 -41.00 46.26
N HIS A 186 23.79 -40.37 46.89
CA HIS A 186 23.08 -39.25 46.25
C HIS A 186 24.04 -38.11 45.91
N ASN A 187 24.84 -37.67 46.90
CA ASN A 187 25.82 -36.60 46.70
C ASN A 187 26.86 -36.96 45.64
N ASN A 188 27.26 -38.21 45.55
CA ASN A 188 28.19 -38.67 44.48
C ASN A 188 27.53 -38.56 43.10
N VAL A 189 26.25 -38.97 42.94
CA VAL A 189 25.54 -38.85 41.68
C VAL A 189 25.33 -37.39 41.33
N VAL A 190 24.92 -36.53 42.30
CA VAL A 190 24.79 -35.09 42.08
C VAL A 190 26.11 -34.47 41.65
N ASN A 191 27.23 -34.86 42.29
CA ASN A 191 28.56 -34.37 41.91
C ASN A 191 29.01 -34.89 40.52
N MET A 192 28.62 -36.12 40.13
CA MET A 192 28.91 -36.68 38.82
C MET A 192 28.07 -36.02 37.70
N VAL A 193 26.84 -35.69 37.99
CA VAL A 193 25.96 -34.95 37.05
C VAL A 193 26.41 -33.49 36.92
N GLY A 194 27.00 -32.94 38.00
CA GLY A 194 27.49 -31.55 38.00
C GLY A 194 26.37 -30.53 37.83
N ASP A 195 26.77 -29.33 37.41
CA ASP A 195 25.84 -28.24 37.13
C ASP A 195 25.21 -28.34 35.73
N ALA A 196 24.93 -29.56 35.26
CA ALA A 196 24.30 -29.72 33.96
C ALA A 196 22.88 -29.15 34.00
N ILE A 197 22.64 -28.15 33.19
CA ILE A 197 21.34 -27.42 33.13
C ILE A 197 20.20 -28.39 32.84
N GLY A 198 19.20 -28.42 33.73
CA GLY A 198 17.97 -29.19 33.54
C GLY A 198 18.09 -30.69 33.95
N LEU A 199 19.08 -31.09 34.73
CA LEU A 199 19.20 -32.43 35.31
C LEU A 199 19.02 -32.35 36.82
N ASP A 200 17.96 -32.98 37.34
CA ASP A 200 17.73 -33.18 38.76
C ASP A 200 17.89 -34.66 39.16
N VAL A 201 18.36 -34.91 40.36
CA VAL A 201 18.56 -36.27 40.89
C VAL A 201 17.61 -36.51 42.04
N LEU A 202 16.70 -37.48 41.91
CA LEU A 202 15.83 -37.96 42.96
C LEU A 202 16.32 -39.33 43.45
N THR A 203 16.74 -39.42 44.72
CA THR A 203 17.07 -40.72 45.37
C THR A 203 15.89 -41.15 46.20
N THR A 204 15.42 -42.38 45.99
CA THR A 204 14.25 -42.94 46.66
C THR A 204 14.42 -44.41 46.96
N PHE A 205 13.80 -44.89 48.05
CA PHE A 205 13.67 -46.31 48.39
C PHE A 205 12.32 -46.88 47.88
N ALA A 206 11.38 -46.02 47.54
CA ALA A 206 10.07 -46.44 47.03
C ALA A 206 10.12 -46.66 45.51
N ASP A 207 9.22 -47.49 45.01
CA ASP A 207 8.95 -47.51 43.57
C ASP A 207 8.24 -46.22 43.17
N VAL A 208 8.88 -45.46 42.31
CA VAL A 208 8.33 -44.24 41.75
C VAL A 208 8.10 -44.49 40.27
N ASP A 209 6.82 -44.48 39.91
CA ASP A 209 6.43 -44.42 38.51
C ASP A 209 6.53 -42.96 38.06
N VAL A 210 7.46 -42.69 37.14
CA VAL A 210 7.52 -41.41 36.47
C VAL A 210 6.53 -41.46 35.32
N ALA A 211 5.36 -40.81 35.54
CA ALA A 211 4.51 -40.48 34.41
C ALA A 211 5.28 -39.51 33.54
N ASP A 212 5.60 -39.95 32.32
CA ASP A 212 6.25 -39.12 31.32
C ASP A 212 5.27 -37.97 30.99
N LEU A 213 5.50 -36.80 31.58
CA LEU A 213 4.75 -35.58 31.35
C LEU A 213 5.08 -34.96 29.96
N ALA A 214 6.10 -35.55 29.30
CA ALA A 214 6.38 -35.24 27.90
C ALA A 214 5.27 -35.86 27.04
N ASP A 215 4.35 -35.00 26.62
CA ASP A 215 3.29 -35.35 25.70
C ASP A 215 3.88 -36.03 24.45
N LYS A 216 3.52 -37.31 24.23
CA LYS A 216 4.00 -38.11 23.08
C LYS A 216 3.52 -37.56 21.74
N GLY A 217 2.87 -36.38 21.75
CA GLY A 217 2.36 -35.64 20.63
C GLY A 217 3.25 -34.47 20.16
N ASN A 218 4.57 -34.67 20.09
CA ASN A 218 5.53 -33.63 19.69
C ASN A 218 5.31 -33.02 18.28
N ALA A 219 4.40 -33.53 17.48
CA ALA A 219 3.97 -32.89 16.23
C ALA A 219 3.04 -31.68 16.44
N SER A 220 2.38 -31.56 17.59
CA SER A 220 1.31 -30.56 17.79
C SER A 220 1.80 -29.17 18.17
N SER A 221 3.00 -29.01 18.75
CA SER A 221 3.42 -27.67 19.19
C SER A 221 3.91 -26.78 18.05
N ILE A 222 4.60 -27.38 17.07
CA ILE A 222 5.02 -26.66 15.85
C ILE A 222 3.77 -26.29 15.04
N ASP A 223 2.82 -27.22 14.91
CA ASP A 223 1.56 -26.99 14.22
C ASP A 223 0.69 -25.91 14.93
N GLU A 224 0.73 -25.84 16.25
CA GLU A 224 0.01 -24.82 17.03
C GLU A 224 0.60 -23.41 16.81
N LEU A 225 1.91 -23.27 16.89
CA LEU A 225 2.59 -21.99 16.63
C LEU A 225 2.35 -21.55 15.19
N GLU A 226 2.49 -22.47 14.23
CA GLU A 226 2.22 -22.18 12.81
C GLU A 226 0.77 -21.79 12.56
N ARG A 227 -0.19 -22.39 13.28
CA ARG A 227 -1.61 -22.04 13.22
C ARG A 227 -1.87 -20.63 13.75
N VAL A 228 -1.23 -20.25 14.88
CA VAL A 228 -1.38 -18.92 15.47
C VAL A 228 -0.69 -17.88 14.58
N GLU A 229 0.47 -18.17 14.02
CA GLU A 229 1.12 -17.29 13.05
C GLU A 229 0.25 -17.10 11.80
N ARG A 230 -0.37 -18.16 11.28
CA ARG A 230 -1.31 -18.09 10.16
C ARG A 230 -2.54 -17.25 10.50
N SER A 231 -3.06 -17.38 11.72
CA SER A 231 -4.17 -16.54 12.21
C SER A 231 -3.79 -15.05 12.22
N LEU A 232 -2.60 -14.72 12.70
CA LEU A 232 -2.07 -13.35 12.70
C LEU A 232 -2.03 -12.76 11.29
N TYR A 233 -1.50 -13.50 10.31
CA TYR A 233 -1.45 -13.03 8.93
C TYR A 233 -2.85 -12.89 8.32
N ASN A 234 -3.77 -13.80 8.64
CA ASN A 234 -5.15 -13.73 8.16
C ASN A 234 -5.88 -12.50 8.74
N GLU A 235 -5.71 -12.21 10.03
CA GLU A 235 -6.28 -11.01 10.68
C GLU A 235 -5.65 -9.71 10.14
N ALA A 236 -4.38 -9.75 9.79
CA ALA A 236 -3.70 -8.64 9.12
C ALA A 236 -4.16 -8.45 7.65
N GLY A 237 -4.90 -9.40 7.09
CA GLY A 237 -5.27 -9.40 5.67
C GLY A 237 -4.09 -9.59 4.73
N VAL A 238 -2.94 -9.99 5.26
CA VAL A 238 -1.68 -10.15 4.51
C VAL A 238 -1.37 -11.63 4.33
N SER A 239 -1.00 -12.05 3.14
CA SER A 239 -0.58 -13.44 2.95
C SER A 239 0.81 -13.67 3.56
N GLN A 240 0.94 -14.70 4.41
CA GLN A 240 2.23 -15.17 4.92
C GLN A 240 3.24 -15.42 3.78
N LYS A 241 2.74 -15.79 2.60
CA LYS A 241 3.54 -16.05 1.39
C LYS A 241 4.16 -14.80 0.75
N GLN A 242 3.78 -13.60 1.17
CA GLN A 242 4.49 -12.38 0.78
C GLN A 242 5.93 -12.34 1.30
N PHE A 243 6.17 -13.02 2.39
CA PHE A 243 7.49 -13.08 3.05
C PHE A 243 8.24 -14.37 2.76
N ASN A 244 7.54 -15.41 2.27
CA ASN A 244 8.09 -16.72 1.94
C ASN A 244 7.89 -16.99 0.45
N THR A 245 8.90 -17.49 -0.22
CA THR A 245 8.99 -17.66 -1.68
C THR A 245 8.03 -18.69 -2.29
N ASP A 246 7.23 -19.39 -1.48
CA ASP A 246 6.37 -20.48 -1.92
C ASP A 246 4.94 -20.02 -2.25
N GLY A 247 4.63 -19.90 -3.53
CA GLY A 247 3.25 -19.80 -4.02
C GLY A 247 2.82 -18.46 -4.62
N GLN A 248 3.22 -18.22 -5.85
CA GLN A 248 2.94 -17.02 -6.63
C GLN A 248 1.44 -16.66 -6.73
N THR A 249 0.57 -17.66 -6.92
CA THR A 249 -0.88 -17.43 -7.07
C THR A 249 -1.57 -16.86 -5.82
N ALA A 250 -1.10 -17.25 -4.63
CA ALA A 250 -1.66 -16.72 -3.37
C ALA A 250 -1.15 -15.30 -3.10
N LEU A 251 0.07 -15.00 -3.51
CA LEU A 251 0.63 -13.66 -3.49
C LEU A 251 -0.16 -12.71 -4.39
N ASP A 252 -0.42 -13.11 -5.65
CA ASP A 252 -1.18 -12.29 -6.60
C ASP A 252 -2.59 -11.96 -6.09
N LYS A 253 -3.27 -12.94 -5.46
CA LYS A 253 -4.58 -12.71 -4.84
C LYS A 253 -4.52 -11.78 -3.64
N SER A 254 -3.48 -11.87 -2.82
CA SER A 254 -3.30 -10.98 -1.67
C SER A 254 -3.05 -9.54 -2.15
N ILE A 255 -2.20 -9.36 -3.15
CA ILE A 255 -1.94 -8.04 -3.77
C ILE A 255 -3.23 -7.47 -4.34
N ALA A 256 -4.03 -8.27 -5.06
CA ALA A 256 -5.30 -7.81 -5.63
C ALA A 256 -6.31 -7.39 -4.55
N ASN A 257 -6.33 -8.06 -3.40
CA ASN A 257 -7.18 -7.67 -2.27
C ASN A 257 -6.72 -6.35 -1.64
N ASP A 258 -5.41 -6.17 -1.47
CA ASP A 258 -4.83 -4.91 -0.96
C ASP A 258 -5.10 -3.76 -1.94
N GLU A 259 -4.98 -3.98 -3.25
CA GLU A 259 -5.32 -3.02 -4.29
C GLU A 259 -6.81 -2.63 -4.22
N ALA A 260 -7.71 -3.60 -4.04
CA ALA A 260 -9.14 -3.33 -3.90
C ALA A 260 -9.44 -2.47 -2.67
N THR A 261 -8.80 -2.76 -1.54
CA THR A 261 -8.95 -1.98 -0.29
C THR A 261 -8.44 -0.54 -0.47
N MET A 262 -7.31 -0.36 -1.16
CA MET A 262 -6.73 0.95 -1.41
C MET A 262 -7.49 1.77 -2.46
N ASN A 263 -8.29 1.14 -3.30
CA ASN A 263 -9.00 1.80 -4.40
C ASN A 263 -10.03 2.82 -3.88
N ASP A 264 -10.68 2.54 -2.75
CA ASP A 264 -11.57 3.49 -2.08
C ASP A 264 -10.83 4.76 -1.64
N LEU A 265 -9.64 4.61 -1.06
CA LEU A 265 -8.81 5.74 -0.66
C LEU A 265 -8.29 6.54 -1.86
N LEU A 266 -7.96 5.87 -2.98
CA LEU A 266 -7.56 6.54 -4.21
C LEU A 266 -8.70 7.36 -4.81
N SER A 267 -9.95 6.88 -4.74
CA SER A 267 -11.11 7.65 -5.19
C SER A 267 -11.31 8.92 -4.35
N GLN A 268 -11.16 8.83 -3.03
CA GLN A 268 -11.22 10.00 -2.13
C GLN A 268 -10.09 11.02 -2.43
N PHE A 269 -8.90 10.55 -2.80
CA PHE A 269 -7.81 11.42 -3.24
C PHE A 269 -8.11 12.08 -4.59
N ALA A 270 -8.75 11.35 -5.52
CA ALA A 270 -9.19 11.92 -6.79
C ALA A 270 -10.23 13.03 -6.57
N ASP A 271 -11.24 12.78 -5.74
CA ASP A 271 -12.26 13.77 -5.38
C ASP A 271 -11.65 15.01 -4.73
N TYR A 272 -10.68 14.81 -3.84
CA TYR A 272 -9.94 15.94 -3.25
C TYR A 272 -9.19 16.74 -4.31
N ALA A 273 -8.47 16.07 -5.23
CA ALA A 273 -7.74 16.73 -6.30
C ALA A 273 -8.69 17.46 -7.27
N GLU A 274 -9.87 16.92 -7.56
CA GLU A 274 -10.92 17.62 -8.34
C GLU A 274 -11.44 18.87 -7.64
N ARG A 275 -11.62 18.84 -6.32
CA ARG A 275 -11.97 20.03 -5.54
C ARG A 275 -10.93 21.15 -5.71
N LEU A 276 -9.64 20.81 -5.77
CA LEU A 276 -8.58 21.79 -6.03
C LEU A 276 -8.68 22.40 -7.44
N LEU A 277 -9.25 21.67 -8.41
CA LEU A 277 -9.47 22.16 -9.77
C LEU A 277 -10.76 22.98 -9.95
N ALA A 278 -11.60 23.08 -8.91
CA ALA A 278 -12.84 23.84 -8.97
C ALA A 278 -12.67 25.28 -9.52
N PRO A 279 -11.64 26.07 -9.16
CA PRO A 279 -11.43 27.40 -9.72
C PRO A 279 -11.23 27.40 -11.24
N PHE A 280 -10.56 26.37 -11.79
CA PHE A 280 -10.32 26.21 -13.22
C PHE A 280 -11.58 25.76 -13.96
N ASN A 281 -12.44 24.99 -13.31
CA ASN A 281 -13.67 24.45 -13.85
C ASN A 281 -14.84 25.45 -13.83
N LYS A 282 -14.79 26.49 -12.97
CA LYS A 282 -15.87 27.45 -12.76
C LYS A 282 -16.29 28.18 -14.04
N ASN A 283 -15.34 28.45 -14.93
CA ASN A 283 -15.58 29.17 -16.19
C ASN A 283 -15.55 28.28 -17.43
N ALA A 284 -15.42 26.97 -17.26
CA ALA A 284 -15.31 26.02 -18.37
C ALA A 284 -16.69 25.70 -18.96
N LYS A 285 -16.94 26.18 -20.20
CA LYS A 285 -18.24 26.00 -20.88
C LYS A 285 -18.43 24.60 -21.50
N ARG A 286 -17.36 23.92 -21.93
CA ARG A 286 -17.42 22.64 -22.66
C ARG A 286 -16.59 21.52 -22.06
N LEU A 287 -15.37 21.81 -21.62
CA LEU A 287 -14.44 20.81 -21.09
C LEU A 287 -14.16 21.12 -19.63
N LYS A 288 -14.43 20.17 -18.75
CA LYS A 288 -14.05 20.24 -17.35
C LYS A 288 -12.80 19.40 -17.13
N TYR A 289 -11.93 19.88 -16.28
CA TYR A 289 -10.82 19.08 -15.78
C TYR A 289 -11.36 18.09 -14.75
N CYS A 290 -11.03 16.83 -14.91
CA CYS A 290 -11.23 15.76 -13.94
C CYS A 290 -9.87 15.17 -13.57
N VAL A 291 -9.83 14.48 -12.44
CA VAL A 291 -8.65 13.76 -11.97
C VAL A 291 -9.01 12.29 -11.88
N ASP A 292 -8.28 11.48 -12.61
CA ASP A 292 -8.39 10.04 -12.54
C ASP A 292 -7.09 9.47 -11.98
N MET A 293 -7.20 8.63 -10.96
CA MET A 293 -6.07 7.95 -10.35
C MET A 293 -5.92 6.58 -10.99
N LEU A 294 -4.83 6.38 -11.71
CA LEU A 294 -4.54 5.07 -12.28
C LEU A 294 -4.25 4.06 -11.15
N PRO A 295 -4.86 2.86 -11.21
CA PRO A 295 -4.62 1.81 -10.21
C PRO A 295 -3.26 1.13 -10.44
N THR A 296 -2.18 1.95 -10.46
CA THR A 296 -0.83 1.51 -10.76
C THR A 296 -0.07 1.25 -9.48
N THR A 297 0.43 0.03 -9.32
CA THR A 297 1.25 -0.39 -8.19
C THR A 297 2.65 -0.80 -8.65
N ILE A 298 3.55 -1.02 -7.69
CA ILE A 298 4.90 -1.56 -7.97
C ILE A 298 4.86 -2.97 -8.57
N TYR A 299 3.75 -3.68 -8.44
CA TYR A 299 3.57 -5.04 -8.95
C TYR A 299 2.99 -5.07 -10.36
N ASN A 300 2.05 -4.16 -10.67
CA ASN A 300 1.28 -4.20 -11.94
C ASN A 300 1.67 -3.14 -12.97
N TYR A 301 2.55 -2.18 -12.65
CA TYR A 301 2.86 -1.04 -13.53
C TYR A 301 3.38 -1.45 -14.91
N LYS A 302 4.14 -2.56 -15.00
CA LYS A 302 4.68 -3.07 -16.27
C LYS A 302 3.58 -3.60 -17.18
N ASP A 303 2.63 -4.32 -16.60
CA ASP A 303 1.54 -4.93 -17.36
C ASP A 303 0.52 -3.88 -17.78
N LEU A 304 0.18 -2.94 -16.90
CA LEU A 304 -0.66 -1.79 -17.24
C LEU A 304 -0.01 -0.93 -18.33
N SER A 305 1.30 -0.68 -18.25
CA SER A 305 2.01 0.07 -19.29
C SER A 305 1.96 -0.63 -20.64
N LYS A 306 2.05 -1.97 -20.69
CA LYS A 306 1.88 -2.75 -21.94
C LYS A 306 0.46 -2.62 -22.49
N ILE A 307 -0.56 -2.79 -21.64
CA ILE A 307 -1.98 -2.66 -22.02
C ILE A 307 -2.25 -1.27 -22.60
N TYR A 308 -1.80 -0.21 -21.93
CA TYR A 308 -1.97 1.16 -22.42
C TYR A 308 -1.17 1.44 -23.70
N LYS A 309 0.01 0.82 -23.88
CA LYS A 309 0.78 0.89 -25.12
C LYS A 309 0.01 0.26 -26.30
N GLU A 310 -0.61 -0.90 -26.08
CA GLU A 310 -1.46 -1.54 -27.09
C GLU A 310 -2.69 -0.67 -27.42
N GLN A 311 -3.34 -0.09 -26.42
CA GLN A 311 -4.44 0.87 -26.61
C GLN A 311 -3.99 2.10 -27.42
N THR A 312 -2.76 2.59 -27.20
CA THR A 312 -2.20 3.70 -27.98
C THR A 312 -2.08 3.36 -29.47
N GLN A 313 -1.79 2.10 -29.82
CA GLN A 313 -1.74 1.64 -31.22
C GLN A 313 -3.13 1.68 -31.88
N LEU A 314 -4.19 1.53 -31.07
CA LEU A 314 -5.59 1.67 -31.51
C LEU A 314 -6.08 3.13 -31.58
N GLY A 315 -5.22 4.10 -31.29
CA GLY A 315 -5.54 5.52 -31.34
C GLY A 315 -5.99 6.16 -30.04
N PHE A 316 -5.93 5.43 -28.92
CA PHE A 316 -6.23 5.98 -27.58
C PHE A 316 -5.06 6.86 -27.06
N SER A 317 -5.17 7.31 -25.81
CA SER A 317 -4.23 8.25 -25.22
C SER A 317 -2.76 7.82 -25.29
N LYS A 318 -1.90 8.68 -25.84
CA LYS A 318 -0.44 8.48 -25.87
C LYS A 318 0.23 8.77 -24.52
N LEU A 319 -0.48 9.42 -23.60
CA LEU A 319 0.06 9.81 -22.29
C LEU A 319 -0.05 8.69 -21.25
N LEU A 320 -1.10 7.87 -21.31
CA LEU A 320 -1.37 6.83 -20.31
C LEU A 320 -0.22 5.84 -20.08
N PRO A 321 0.49 5.32 -21.13
CA PRO A 321 1.62 4.42 -20.90
C PRO A 321 2.73 5.04 -20.05
N GLN A 322 3.03 6.31 -20.28
CA GLN A 322 4.06 7.04 -19.55
C GLN A 322 3.61 7.40 -18.11
N VAL A 323 2.33 7.76 -17.97
CA VAL A 323 1.74 8.02 -16.66
C VAL A 323 1.74 6.73 -15.81
N ALA A 324 1.43 5.58 -16.41
CA ALA A 324 1.51 4.27 -15.75
C ALA A 324 2.93 3.93 -15.27
N LEU A 325 3.97 4.42 -15.97
CA LEU A 325 5.37 4.32 -15.53
C LEU A 325 5.74 5.34 -14.44
N GLY A 326 4.81 6.21 -14.05
CA GLY A 326 4.97 7.15 -12.94
C GLY A 326 5.41 8.56 -13.32
N HIS A 327 5.48 8.88 -14.64
CA HIS A 327 5.77 10.24 -15.11
C HIS A 327 4.55 11.15 -14.95
N SER A 328 4.76 12.42 -14.61
CA SER A 328 3.67 13.39 -14.59
C SER A 328 3.27 13.81 -16.03
N GLN A 329 2.01 14.16 -16.22
CA GLN A 329 1.53 14.61 -17.54
C GLN A 329 2.27 15.86 -18.03
N SER A 330 2.61 16.79 -17.13
CA SER A 330 3.38 17.99 -17.46
C SER A 330 4.80 17.68 -17.86
N ASP A 331 5.47 16.73 -17.17
CA ASP A 331 6.83 16.32 -17.53
C ASP A 331 6.87 15.66 -18.91
N ILE A 332 5.89 14.80 -19.22
CA ILE A 332 5.79 14.14 -20.53
C ILE A 332 5.65 15.19 -21.63
N LEU A 333 4.75 16.17 -21.44
CA LEU A 333 4.53 17.22 -22.43
C LEU A 333 5.74 18.14 -22.56
N ALA A 334 6.36 18.52 -21.43
CA ALA A 334 7.56 19.35 -21.43
C ALA A 334 8.75 18.66 -22.13
N THR A 335 8.95 17.38 -21.82
CA THR A 335 9.99 16.55 -22.48
C THR A 335 9.73 16.44 -23.97
N ALA A 336 8.49 16.16 -24.37
CA ALA A 336 8.14 16.05 -25.79
C ALA A 336 8.37 17.37 -26.55
N VAL A 337 8.06 18.51 -25.95
CA VAL A 337 8.35 19.83 -26.54
C VAL A 337 9.85 20.07 -26.64
N PHE A 338 10.59 19.75 -25.57
CA PHE A 338 12.04 19.91 -25.55
C PHE A 338 12.73 19.04 -26.60
N GLU A 339 12.36 17.78 -26.71
CA GLU A 339 12.93 16.83 -27.65
C GLU A 339 12.61 17.18 -29.11
N ASN A 340 11.35 17.54 -29.41
CA ASN A 340 10.88 17.71 -30.79
C ASN A 340 11.02 19.14 -31.33
N GLN A 341 10.99 20.19 -30.47
CA GLN A 341 11.02 21.57 -30.89
C GLN A 341 12.33 22.30 -30.60
N ILE A 342 13.07 21.85 -29.55
CA ILE A 342 14.31 22.51 -29.16
C ILE A 342 15.54 21.72 -29.65
N MET A 343 15.49 20.38 -29.48
CA MET A 343 16.61 19.51 -29.86
C MET A 343 16.49 18.90 -31.24
N ASP A 344 15.31 18.97 -31.89
CA ASP A 344 15.00 18.37 -33.20
C ASP A 344 15.41 16.89 -33.31
N LEU A 345 15.18 16.12 -32.23
CA LEU A 345 15.62 14.73 -32.13
C LEU A 345 14.97 13.83 -33.19
N ASN A 346 13.80 14.21 -33.69
CA ASN A 346 13.15 13.48 -34.79
C ASN A 346 13.97 13.50 -36.11
N ASP A 347 14.75 14.54 -36.33
CA ASP A 347 15.62 14.65 -37.51
C ASP A 347 16.98 13.96 -37.25
N LEU A 348 17.42 13.89 -35.96
CA LEU A 348 18.65 13.22 -35.56
C LEU A 348 18.50 11.71 -35.42
N PHE A 349 17.39 11.24 -34.84
CA PHE A 349 17.10 9.83 -34.62
C PHE A 349 15.96 9.37 -35.53
N VAL A 350 16.25 9.05 -36.76
CA VAL A 350 15.28 8.46 -37.68
C VAL A 350 15.00 7.03 -37.25
N PRO A 351 13.75 6.69 -36.82
CA PRO A 351 13.42 5.30 -36.47
C PRO A 351 13.69 4.40 -37.68
N PRO A 352 14.26 3.20 -37.50
CA PRO A 352 14.40 2.26 -38.61
C PRO A 352 13.02 2.05 -39.22
N GLN A 353 12.87 2.36 -40.51
CA GLN A 353 11.62 2.26 -41.23
C GLN A 353 11.09 0.83 -41.12
N MET A 354 10.02 0.63 -40.41
CA MET A 354 9.22 -0.58 -40.54
C MET A 354 8.54 -0.50 -41.90
N SER A 355 8.91 -1.41 -42.79
CA SER A 355 8.66 -1.40 -44.24
C SER A 355 7.19 -1.58 -44.66
N SER A 356 6.20 -1.21 -43.88
CA SER A 356 4.84 -1.48 -44.29
C SER A 356 3.77 -0.43 -43.97
N THR A 357 4.07 0.71 -43.35
CA THR A 357 2.96 1.61 -42.99
C THR A 357 3.37 3.11 -42.94
N MET A 358 4.06 3.64 -43.93
CA MET A 358 4.14 5.08 -44.10
C MET A 358 3.98 5.50 -45.55
N SER A 359 2.76 5.32 -46.05
CA SER A 359 2.21 6.14 -47.09
C SER A 359 1.29 7.14 -46.43
N GLY A 360 1.79 8.28 -46.00
CA GLY A 360 0.96 9.26 -45.29
C GLY A 360 1.60 10.62 -45.21
N ASN A 361 1.28 11.48 -46.17
CA ASN A 361 1.26 12.94 -46.15
C ASN A 361 2.47 13.67 -45.52
N LYS A 362 3.45 13.95 -46.33
CA LYS A 362 4.16 15.23 -46.23
C LYS A 362 3.21 16.35 -46.68
N ALA A 363 2.70 17.09 -45.71
CA ALA A 363 2.21 18.44 -46.01
C ALA A 363 3.44 19.30 -46.30
N SER A 364 3.76 19.49 -47.58
CA SER A 364 4.70 20.52 -47.97
C SER A 364 3.98 21.84 -48.03
N THR A 365 4.35 22.76 -47.17
CA THR A 365 4.23 24.18 -47.42
C THR A 365 5.43 24.62 -48.24
N ASN A 366 5.18 25.18 -49.36
CA ASN A 366 5.75 26.31 -50.08
C ASN A 366 6.14 26.05 -51.52
N ASP A 367 5.39 26.76 -52.33
CA ASP A 367 5.69 27.67 -53.43
C ASP A 367 6.48 27.18 -54.64
N ASN A 368 5.70 27.36 -55.69
CA ASN A 368 6.09 27.77 -57.03
C ASN A 368 6.83 26.79 -57.96
N ASP A 369 6.07 26.55 -58.97
CA ASP A 369 6.32 26.53 -60.39
C ASP A 369 6.19 25.20 -61.14
N GLU A 370 5.25 25.35 -62.08
CA GLU A 370 5.19 24.76 -63.44
C GLU A 370 4.97 23.25 -63.65
N LYS A 371 3.71 23.04 -64.08
CA LYS A 371 3.27 22.12 -65.14
C LYS A 371 4.20 20.95 -65.51
N GLN A 372 3.75 19.76 -65.17
CA GLN A 372 3.66 18.70 -66.18
C GLN A 372 2.55 17.71 -65.87
N LYS A 373 1.60 17.65 -66.78
CA LYS A 373 0.57 16.61 -66.89
C LYS A 373 1.24 15.27 -67.14
N THR A 374 0.93 14.27 -66.34
CA THR A 374 0.80 12.90 -66.80
C THR A 374 -0.06 12.07 -65.84
N GLY A 375 -1.10 11.53 -66.36
CA GLY A 375 -1.70 10.22 -66.19
C GLY A 375 -2.08 9.77 -64.80
N LEU A 376 -3.39 9.66 -64.54
CA LEU A 376 -3.93 8.79 -63.48
C LEU A 376 -3.29 7.40 -63.58
N PRO A 377 -2.84 6.82 -62.47
CA PRO A 377 -2.73 5.37 -62.38
C PRO A 377 -4.01 4.81 -61.79
N SER A 378 -4.52 3.82 -62.47
CA SER A 378 -5.59 2.93 -62.13
C SER A 378 -5.40 2.28 -60.74
N SER A 379 -6.53 2.11 -60.04
CA SER A 379 -6.67 1.32 -58.84
C SER A 379 -6.30 -0.15 -59.08
N ASP A 380 -5.08 -0.53 -58.81
CA ASP A 380 -4.67 -1.94 -58.60
C ASP A 380 -3.24 -1.92 -58.05
N ASN A 381 -3.12 -1.76 -56.74
CA ASN A 381 -1.92 -2.10 -56.00
C ASN A 381 -2.27 -2.88 -54.77
N GLN A 382 -2.52 -4.18 -54.96
CA GLN A 382 -2.30 -5.17 -53.93
C GLN A 382 -0.78 -5.21 -53.70
N GLY A 383 -0.35 -4.70 -52.53
CA GLY A 383 1.02 -4.78 -52.07
C GLY A 383 1.38 -6.24 -51.74
N GLY A 384 1.87 -6.95 -52.71
CA GLY A 384 2.47 -8.26 -52.61
C GLY A 384 3.88 -8.24 -53.23
N ARG A 385 4.75 -9.11 -52.75
CA ARG A 385 6.05 -9.39 -53.36
C ARG A 385 5.91 -9.55 -54.89
N PRO A 386 6.72 -8.91 -55.73
CA PRO A 386 6.63 -9.09 -57.17
C PRO A 386 6.65 -10.57 -57.55
N PRO A 387 5.76 -11.00 -58.46
CA PRO A 387 5.68 -12.39 -58.83
C PRO A 387 7.03 -12.89 -59.35
N LYS A 388 7.45 -14.05 -58.93
CA LYS A 388 8.65 -14.71 -59.44
C LYS A 388 8.44 -15.03 -60.93
N PRO A 389 9.51 -14.91 -61.76
CA PRO A 389 9.47 -15.41 -63.12
C PRO A 389 9.06 -16.89 -63.18
N ASP A 390 8.44 -17.31 -64.29
CA ASP A 390 7.82 -18.66 -64.38
C ASP A 390 8.83 -19.80 -64.30
N ASP A 391 10.06 -19.57 -64.65
CA ASP A 391 11.21 -20.48 -64.53
C ASP A 391 11.66 -20.71 -63.06
N GLU A 392 11.29 -19.85 -62.11
CA GLU A 392 11.60 -19.98 -60.69
C GLU A 392 10.38 -20.46 -59.84
N LYS A 393 9.24 -20.72 -60.47
CA LYS A 393 8.04 -21.21 -59.80
C LYS A 393 8.07 -22.71 -59.61
N SER A 394 7.68 -23.19 -58.44
CA SER A 394 7.55 -24.63 -58.21
C SER A 394 6.40 -25.22 -59.04
N GLU A 395 6.52 -26.51 -59.48
CA GLU A 395 5.47 -27.23 -60.23
C GLU A 395 4.11 -27.15 -59.62
N LYS A 396 3.99 -27.08 -58.29
CA LYS A 396 2.75 -26.92 -57.56
C LYS A 396 2.06 -25.57 -57.78
N THR A 397 2.88 -24.52 -57.94
CA THR A 397 2.40 -23.15 -58.19
C THR A 397 1.94 -22.98 -59.65
N LEU A 398 2.62 -23.63 -60.62
CA LEU A 398 2.26 -23.64 -62.02
C LEU A 398 0.92 -24.38 -62.25
N ARG A 399 0.70 -25.54 -61.61
CA ARG A 399 -0.55 -26.29 -61.71
C ARG A 399 -1.74 -25.52 -61.16
N ASN A 400 -1.57 -24.71 -60.10
CA ASN A 400 -2.67 -23.90 -59.56
C ASN A 400 -3.02 -22.70 -60.44
N ILE A 401 -2.08 -22.19 -61.24
CA ILE A 401 -2.35 -21.12 -62.20
C ILE A 401 -3.12 -21.66 -63.39
N GLU A 402 -2.78 -22.87 -63.89
CA GLU A 402 -3.51 -23.53 -64.98
C GLU A 402 -4.92 -23.99 -64.58
N SER A 403 -5.23 -24.23 -63.33
CA SER A 403 -6.54 -24.60 -62.83
C SER A 403 -7.51 -23.44 -62.54
N SER A 404 -7.01 -22.19 -62.61
CA SER A 404 -7.74 -20.96 -62.31
C SER A 404 -8.03 -20.07 -63.52
N GLY A 405 -7.72 -20.54 -64.72
CA GLY A 405 -7.95 -19.87 -65.97
C GLY A 405 -9.21 -20.32 -66.69
#